data_21994f2317c4e0248d75e5d9a87ef704
#
_entry.id   21994f2317c4e0248d75e5d9a87ef704
#
_cell.length_a   1.000
_cell.length_b   1.000
_cell.length_c   1.000
_cell.angle_alpha   90.00
_cell.angle_beta   90.00
_cell.angle_gamma   90.00
#
_symmetry.space_group_name_H-M   'P 1'
#
loop_
_entity.id
_entity.type
_entity.pdbx_description
1 polymer ?
#
loop_
_entity_poly.entity_id
_entity_poly.type
_entity_poly.pdbx_seq_one_letter_code
_entity_poly.pdbx_strand_id
1 'polypeptide(L)'
;MKDNKYRVEKDSLGDVKVPKKALYGAQTQRAIDNFKISWQRFDPIFIESLAALKASCAMANHSSKLLSQKVAKSIYSSALEIHKNIKDYYDEFPIDIYQTGSGTSTNMNMNEVLSNIVSKKIKKSIHPNDDINKSQSSNDVIPTTINICGVVLAEELCDAIDYMVISMIEKEWELRDVIKSGRTHLMDAVPLSLGYEIESWREQLVHAKEVVVFSKEELEFLPIGGTAIGTSLNAPKPFPKNVCSNLNKIYSSQNIKFKPNPNKSEMMSSQNHILSMSSALLRIASTYTKICNDLRWMNSGPISGLAEISLKPLQPGSSIMPGKINPVIPEAVLMAMTQVSGHHSSTTSGCMSGNFQLNTMLPIIAHNLIDSFNLIINSTFALVETINTFKVNKSNIKDNLEKNPIIATKLNEVIGYDQSAAIVKEAYKTNKSIIEIALEKTELSKSQLLKILDPKKLI
;
A
#
# COMPACT_ATOMS: atom_id res chain seq x y z
N MET A 1 -1.69 -38.27 -36.99
CA MET A 1 -1.50 -36.83 -37.20
C MET A 1 -0.77 -36.28 -35.97
N LYS A 2 0.49 -35.81 -36.12
CA LYS A 2 1.20 -35.16 -35.03
C LYS A 2 0.46 -33.87 -34.70
N ASP A 3 -0.17 -33.82 -33.54
CA ASP A 3 -0.87 -32.65 -33.05
C ASP A 3 0.15 -31.51 -32.90
N ASN A 4 0.11 -30.56 -33.84
CA ASN A 4 1.12 -29.50 -33.92
C ASN A 4 0.79 -28.42 -32.86
N LYS A 5 1.10 -28.74 -31.59
CA LYS A 5 0.85 -27.88 -30.40
C LYS A 5 1.72 -26.62 -30.40
N TYR A 6 2.76 -26.60 -31.21
CA TYR A 6 3.77 -25.53 -31.25
C TYR A 6 3.87 -24.96 -32.68
N ARG A 7 4.27 -23.69 -32.75
CA ARG A 7 4.82 -23.04 -33.93
C ARG A 7 6.31 -22.75 -33.71
N VAL A 8 7.08 -22.66 -34.79
CA VAL A 8 8.48 -22.25 -34.71
C VAL A 8 8.56 -20.76 -34.99
N GLU A 9 9.18 -20.03 -34.10
CA GLU A 9 9.56 -18.63 -34.26
C GLU A 9 11.08 -18.52 -34.22
N LYS A 10 11.63 -17.42 -34.72
CA LYS A 10 13.07 -17.20 -34.80
C LYS A 10 13.45 -15.86 -34.22
N ASP A 11 14.48 -15.85 -33.42
CA ASP A 11 15.17 -14.64 -32.97
C ASP A 11 16.66 -14.67 -33.35
N SER A 12 17.47 -13.74 -32.85
CA SER A 12 18.90 -13.65 -33.11
C SER A 12 19.72 -14.87 -32.65
N LEU A 13 19.17 -15.68 -31.74
CA LEU A 13 19.81 -16.89 -31.19
C LEU A 13 19.35 -18.18 -31.89
N GLY A 14 18.40 -18.11 -32.87
CA GLY A 14 17.89 -19.22 -33.61
C GLY A 14 16.43 -19.59 -33.38
N ASP A 15 16.05 -20.80 -33.77
CA ASP A 15 14.66 -21.25 -33.73
C ASP A 15 14.19 -21.58 -32.29
N VAL A 16 12.93 -21.23 -32.00
CA VAL A 16 12.26 -21.48 -30.72
C VAL A 16 10.86 -22.05 -30.96
N LYS A 17 10.50 -23.08 -30.21
CA LYS A 17 9.14 -23.65 -30.22
C LYS A 17 8.26 -22.85 -29.25
N VAL A 18 7.27 -22.15 -29.79
CA VAL A 18 6.28 -21.35 -29.03
C VAL A 18 4.92 -22.03 -29.09
N PRO A 19 4.11 -22.09 -28.03
CA PRO A 19 2.77 -22.63 -28.08
C PRO A 19 1.95 -21.99 -29.21
N LYS A 20 1.24 -22.77 -30.01
CA LYS A 20 0.60 -22.27 -31.23
C LYS A 20 -0.43 -21.17 -31.01
N LYS A 21 -1.10 -21.20 -29.84
CA LYS A 21 -2.15 -20.22 -29.46
C LYS A 21 -1.60 -18.99 -28.80
N ALA A 22 -0.38 -19.02 -28.24
CA ALA A 22 0.20 -17.92 -27.52
C ALA A 22 0.35 -16.66 -28.37
N LEU A 23 0.09 -15.51 -27.82
CA LEU A 23 0.30 -14.20 -28.46
C LEU A 23 1.76 -13.73 -28.34
N TYR A 24 2.49 -14.22 -27.34
CA TYR A 24 3.91 -13.93 -27.20
C TYR A 24 4.77 -14.71 -28.23
N GLY A 25 6.05 -14.36 -28.34
CA GLY A 25 6.98 -14.88 -29.32
C GLY A 25 8.21 -15.57 -28.73
N ALA A 26 9.30 -15.61 -29.54
CA ALA A 26 10.52 -16.34 -29.23
C ALA A 26 11.24 -15.85 -27.97
N GLN A 27 11.37 -14.53 -27.77
CA GLN A 27 12.10 -13.98 -26.63
C GLN A 27 11.39 -14.24 -25.30
N THR A 28 10.06 -14.15 -25.31
CA THR A 28 9.24 -14.52 -24.15
C THR A 28 9.38 -16.00 -23.82
N GLN A 29 9.33 -16.88 -24.83
CA GLN A 29 9.50 -18.32 -24.59
C GLN A 29 10.88 -18.64 -24.00
N ARG A 30 11.95 -18.00 -24.48
CA ARG A 30 13.28 -18.16 -23.88
C ARG A 30 13.32 -17.67 -22.43
N ALA A 31 12.64 -16.57 -22.11
CA ALA A 31 12.57 -16.08 -20.75
C ALA A 31 11.85 -17.07 -19.83
N ILE A 32 10.74 -17.67 -20.27
CA ILE A 32 10.04 -18.74 -19.54
C ILE A 32 10.95 -19.95 -19.30
N ASP A 33 11.72 -20.34 -20.32
CA ASP A 33 12.62 -21.49 -20.23
C ASP A 33 13.81 -21.25 -19.30
N ASN A 34 14.32 -20.00 -19.26
CA ASN A 34 15.50 -19.60 -18.49
C ASN A 34 15.19 -19.26 -17.03
N PHE A 35 14.07 -18.57 -16.77
CA PHE A 35 13.77 -18.02 -15.44
C PHE A 35 12.69 -18.87 -14.73
N LYS A 36 13.12 -19.95 -14.09
CA LYS A 36 12.27 -20.85 -13.29
C LYS A 36 12.68 -20.77 -11.82
N ILE A 37 12.61 -19.55 -11.25
CA ILE A 37 13.10 -19.26 -9.90
C ILE A 37 11.95 -19.26 -8.90
N SER A 38 10.81 -18.67 -9.28
CA SER A 38 9.59 -18.66 -8.47
C SER A 38 8.37 -18.95 -9.35
N TRP A 39 7.18 -18.83 -8.75
CA TRP A 39 5.90 -18.91 -9.48
C TRP A 39 5.22 -17.53 -9.54
N GLN A 40 5.95 -16.48 -9.14
CA GLN A 40 5.42 -15.12 -9.08
C GLN A 40 5.52 -14.47 -10.45
N ARG A 41 4.44 -13.80 -10.85
CA ARG A 41 4.37 -12.96 -12.05
C ARG A 41 4.11 -11.51 -11.61
N PHE A 42 4.38 -10.56 -12.48
CA PHE A 42 3.98 -9.18 -12.22
C PHE A 42 2.47 -9.09 -11.99
N ASP A 43 2.08 -8.25 -11.04
CA ASP A 43 0.68 -7.90 -10.81
C ASP A 43 0.03 -7.35 -12.09
N PRO A 44 -1.26 -7.63 -12.34
CA PRO A 44 -1.99 -7.08 -13.48
C PRO A 44 -1.77 -5.60 -13.73
N ILE A 45 -1.73 -4.76 -12.68
CA ILE A 45 -1.55 -3.30 -12.81
C ILE A 45 -0.21 -2.92 -13.45
N PHE A 46 0.84 -3.73 -13.29
CA PHE A 46 2.11 -3.51 -13.98
C PHE A 46 1.96 -3.67 -15.49
N ILE A 47 1.26 -4.71 -15.92
CA ILE A 47 1.01 -5.00 -17.34
C ILE A 47 0.06 -3.95 -17.93
N GLU A 48 -0.97 -3.54 -17.20
CA GLU A 48 -1.89 -2.45 -17.58
C GLU A 48 -1.14 -1.14 -17.79
N SER A 49 -0.28 -0.78 -16.86
CA SER A 49 0.54 0.44 -16.93
C SER A 49 1.55 0.40 -18.07
N LEU A 50 2.18 -0.75 -18.31
CA LEU A 50 3.08 -0.96 -19.44
C LEU A 50 2.33 -0.84 -20.77
N ALA A 51 1.12 -1.38 -20.87
CA ALA A 51 0.28 -1.26 -22.05
C ALA A 51 -0.13 0.21 -22.31
N ALA A 52 -0.55 0.95 -21.28
CA ALA A 52 -0.84 2.38 -21.38
C ALA A 52 0.38 3.19 -21.86
N LEU A 53 1.57 2.85 -21.36
CA LEU A 53 2.82 3.46 -21.81
C LEU A 53 3.09 3.15 -23.29
N LYS A 54 2.92 1.88 -23.74
CA LYS A 54 3.10 1.51 -25.15
C LYS A 54 2.11 2.22 -26.08
N ALA A 55 0.86 2.35 -25.67
CA ALA A 55 -0.13 3.16 -26.40
C ALA A 55 0.34 4.62 -26.57
N SER A 56 0.82 5.22 -25.49
CA SER A 56 1.31 6.60 -25.48
C SER A 56 2.55 6.80 -26.35
N CYS A 57 3.49 5.85 -26.30
CA CYS A 57 4.69 5.84 -27.14
C CYS A 57 4.37 5.73 -28.64
N ALA A 58 3.39 4.89 -29.03
CA ALA A 58 2.97 4.77 -30.42
C ALA A 58 2.45 6.09 -30.98
N MET A 59 1.61 6.80 -30.25
CA MET A 59 1.08 8.10 -30.66
C MET A 59 2.16 9.20 -30.67
N ALA A 60 3.12 9.16 -29.75
CA ALA A 60 4.26 10.08 -29.72
C ALA A 60 5.19 9.87 -30.94
N ASN A 61 5.42 8.62 -31.33
CA ASN A 61 6.17 8.29 -32.54
C ASN A 61 5.43 8.69 -33.83
N HIS A 62 4.11 8.56 -33.86
CA HIS A 62 3.31 9.09 -34.96
C HIS A 62 3.44 10.61 -35.10
N SER A 63 3.31 11.34 -33.98
CA SER A 63 3.48 12.79 -33.97
C SER A 63 4.85 13.23 -34.47
N SER A 64 5.88 12.38 -34.27
CA SER A 64 7.25 12.58 -34.78
C SER A 64 7.48 12.00 -36.18
N LYS A 65 6.42 11.55 -36.88
CA LYS A 65 6.46 10.95 -38.22
C LYS A 65 7.30 9.67 -38.35
N LEU A 66 7.56 8.97 -37.23
CA LEU A 66 8.33 7.71 -37.21
C LEU A 66 7.46 6.48 -37.41
N LEU A 67 6.15 6.59 -37.16
CA LEU A 67 5.14 5.57 -37.43
C LEU A 67 4.02 6.16 -38.29
N SER A 68 3.53 5.37 -39.24
CA SER A 68 2.34 5.74 -40.01
C SER A 68 1.10 5.81 -39.08
N GLN A 69 0.13 6.63 -39.45
CA GLN A 69 -1.11 6.77 -38.66
C GLN A 69 -1.84 5.43 -38.48
N LYS A 70 -1.88 4.58 -39.52
CA LYS A 70 -2.53 3.27 -39.45
C LYS A 70 -1.85 2.36 -38.41
N VAL A 71 -0.52 2.29 -38.42
CA VAL A 71 0.25 1.45 -37.48
C VAL A 71 0.11 2.00 -36.06
N ALA A 72 0.34 3.30 -35.84
CA ALA A 72 0.28 3.90 -34.53
C ALA A 72 -1.11 3.78 -33.88
N LYS A 73 -2.19 4.05 -34.64
CA LYS A 73 -3.56 3.88 -34.11
C LYS A 73 -3.90 2.43 -33.81
N SER A 74 -3.35 1.48 -34.57
CA SER A 74 -3.58 0.04 -34.33
C SER A 74 -2.83 -0.42 -33.07
N ILE A 75 -1.58 0.03 -32.85
CA ILE A 75 -0.84 -0.23 -31.62
C ILE A 75 -1.58 0.41 -30.43
N TYR A 76 -1.95 1.68 -30.54
CA TYR A 76 -2.67 2.41 -29.52
C TYR A 76 -3.94 1.69 -29.07
N SER A 77 -4.81 1.32 -30.03
CA SER A 77 -6.08 0.66 -29.70
C SER A 77 -5.89 -0.73 -29.10
N SER A 78 -4.90 -1.50 -29.57
CA SER A 78 -4.64 -2.84 -29.04
C SER A 78 -3.97 -2.79 -27.65
N ALA A 79 -3.10 -1.82 -27.41
CA ALA A 79 -2.50 -1.61 -26.10
C ALA A 79 -3.54 -1.13 -25.07
N LEU A 80 -4.46 -0.21 -25.45
CA LEU A 80 -5.56 0.20 -24.58
C LEU A 80 -6.58 -0.93 -24.32
N GLU A 81 -6.71 -1.88 -25.23
CA GLU A 81 -7.53 -3.06 -25.00
C GLU A 81 -6.93 -3.95 -23.92
N ILE A 82 -5.62 -4.21 -23.96
CA ILE A 82 -4.89 -4.91 -22.88
C ILE A 82 -5.01 -4.15 -21.56
N HIS A 83 -4.77 -2.83 -21.57
CA HIS A 83 -4.88 -1.98 -20.38
C HIS A 83 -6.25 -2.07 -19.68
N LYS A 84 -7.34 -2.13 -20.45
CA LYS A 84 -8.71 -2.15 -19.90
C LYS A 84 -9.22 -3.55 -19.55
N ASN A 85 -8.71 -4.57 -20.22
CA ASN A 85 -9.21 -5.95 -20.14
C ASN A 85 -8.09 -6.94 -19.84
N ILE A 86 -7.18 -6.57 -18.93
CA ILE A 86 -5.99 -7.39 -18.63
C ILE A 86 -6.34 -8.84 -18.26
N LYS A 87 -7.49 -9.08 -17.65
CA LYS A 87 -7.94 -10.44 -17.28
C LYS A 87 -7.99 -11.39 -18.47
N ASP A 88 -8.31 -10.89 -19.67
CA ASP A 88 -8.39 -11.68 -20.89
C ASP A 88 -7.00 -11.96 -21.51
N TYR A 89 -5.99 -11.22 -21.08
CA TYR A 89 -4.62 -11.27 -21.63
C TYR A 89 -3.57 -11.73 -20.64
N TYR A 90 -3.90 -11.85 -19.34
CA TYR A 90 -2.90 -12.04 -18.28
C TYR A 90 -2.04 -13.30 -18.47
N ASP A 91 -2.60 -14.37 -19.05
CA ASP A 91 -1.85 -15.58 -19.35
C ASP A 91 -0.83 -15.43 -20.48
N GLU A 92 -0.88 -14.34 -21.23
CA GLU A 92 0.13 -13.99 -22.23
C GLU A 92 1.38 -13.31 -21.61
N PHE A 93 1.37 -13.07 -20.29
CA PHE A 93 2.47 -12.48 -19.51
C PHE A 93 2.98 -13.43 -18.42
N PRO A 94 3.55 -14.61 -18.82
CA PRO A 94 3.85 -15.69 -17.87
C PRO A 94 5.24 -15.62 -17.24
N ILE A 95 6.02 -14.56 -17.47
CA ILE A 95 7.43 -14.47 -17.06
C ILE A 95 7.54 -14.25 -15.55
N ASP A 96 8.45 -15.00 -14.92
CA ASP A 96 8.81 -14.85 -13.51
C ASP A 96 9.32 -13.43 -13.20
N ILE A 97 9.01 -12.90 -12.01
CA ILE A 97 9.55 -11.61 -11.57
C ILE A 97 11.07 -11.63 -11.45
N TYR A 98 11.66 -12.77 -11.09
CA TYR A 98 13.12 -12.97 -11.09
C TYR A 98 13.61 -13.26 -12.50
N GLN A 99 13.84 -12.19 -13.26
CA GLN A 99 14.17 -12.19 -14.67
C GLN A 99 15.39 -11.30 -14.96
N THR A 100 15.59 -10.87 -16.19
CA THR A 100 16.59 -9.85 -16.56
C THR A 100 16.43 -8.62 -15.66
N GLY A 101 17.47 -8.19 -14.95
CA GLY A 101 17.40 -7.15 -13.93
C GLY A 101 16.88 -5.77 -14.40
N SER A 102 16.99 -5.48 -15.69
CA SER A 102 16.37 -4.30 -16.33
C SER A 102 14.89 -4.49 -16.71
N GLY A 103 14.30 -5.67 -16.47
CA GLY A 103 12.94 -6.01 -16.89
C GLY A 103 12.77 -6.20 -18.40
N THR A 104 13.87 -6.37 -19.17
CA THR A 104 13.82 -6.52 -20.61
C THR A 104 12.92 -7.68 -21.05
N SER A 105 12.90 -8.78 -20.32
CA SER A 105 12.06 -9.93 -20.65
C SER A 105 10.58 -9.55 -20.69
N THR A 106 10.07 -8.82 -19.71
CA THR A 106 8.67 -8.35 -19.68
C THR A 106 8.39 -7.26 -20.72
N ASN A 107 9.34 -6.33 -20.95
CA ASN A 107 9.19 -5.33 -22.00
C ASN A 107 9.05 -6.01 -23.39
N MET A 108 9.90 -7.01 -23.67
CA MET A 108 9.82 -7.76 -24.92
C MET A 108 8.58 -8.63 -25.02
N ASN A 109 8.12 -9.21 -23.90
CA ASN A 109 6.85 -9.93 -23.86
C ASN A 109 5.68 -9.03 -24.32
N MET A 110 5.55 -7.82 -23.78
CA MET A 110 4.54 -6.86 -24.22
C MET A 110 4.72 -6.50 -25.70
N ASN A 111 5.96 -6.29 -26.16
CA ASN A 111 6.24 -5.96 -27.55
C ASN A 111 5.83 -7.09 -28.51
N GLU A 112 6.10 -8.34 -28.15
CA GLU A 112 5.74 -9.52 -28.96
C GLU A 112 4.22 -9.73 -29.00
N VAL A 113 3.53 -9.62 -27.87
CA VAL A 113 2.06 -9.71 -27.78
C VAL A 113 1.41 -8.64 -28.67
N LEU A 114 1.80 -7.38 -28.51
CA LEU A 114 1.28 -6.27 -29.32
C LEU A 114 1.60 -6.45 -30.81
N SER A 115 2.82 -6.87 -31.15
CA SER A 115 3.23 -7.13 -32.53
C SER A 115 2.32 -8.15 -33.18
N ASN A 116 2.04 -9.27 -32.53
CA ASN A 116 1.19 -10.34 -33.04
C ASN A 116 -0.28 -9.91 -33.16
N ILE A 117 -0.84 -9.18 -32.19
CA ILE A 117 -2.20 -8.66 -32.27
C ILE A 117 -2.34 -7.68 -33.44
N VAL A 118 -1.43 -6.70 -33.51
CA VAL A 118 -1.49 -5.65 -34.54
C VAL A 118 -1.25 -6.21 -35.92
N SER A 119 -0.28 -7.13 -36.09
CA SER A 119 -0.02 -7.77 -37.37
C SER A 119 -1.26 -8.48 -37.93
N LYS A 120 -1.99 -9.21 -37.08
CA LYS A 120 -3.27 -9.85 -37.47
C LYS A 120 -4.33 -8.82 -37.85
N LYS A 121 -4.46 -7.75 -37.04
CA LYS A 121 -5.49 -6.69 -37.21
C LYS A 121 -5.34 -5.92 -38.51
N ILE A 122 -4.12 -5.55 -38.90
CA ILE A 122 -3.89 -4.71 -40.08
C ILE A 122 -3.41 -5.52 -41.32
N LYS A 123 -3.23 -6.83 -41.16
CA LYS A 123 -2.72 -7.76 -42.21
C LYS A 123 -1.37 -7.31 -42.80
N LYS A 124 -0.48 -6.85 -41.89
CA LYS A 124 0.88 -6.40 -42.20
C LYS A 124 1.80 -6.86 -41.07
N SER A 125 2.99 -7.35 -41.42
CA SER A 125 4.00 -7.67 -40.40
C SER A 125 4.40 -6.41 -39.63
N ILE A 126 4.32 -6.51 -38.33
CA ILE A 126 4.76 -5.49 -37.34
C ILE A 126 5.91 -6.08 -36.56
N HIS A 127 7.02 -5.36 -36.46
CA HIS A 127 8.20 -5.85 -35.74
C HIS A 127 8.19 -5.41 -34.30
N PRO A 128 8.44 -6.31 -33.30
CA PRO A 128 8.39 -5.96 -31.89
C PRO A 128 9.41 -4.86 -31.48
N ASN A 129 10.60 -4.83 -32.11
CA ASN A 129 11.59 -3.80 -31.83
C ASN A 129 11.42 -2.54 -32.71
N ASP A 130 11.27 -2.72 -34.04
CA ASP A 130 11.32 -1.59 -34.94
C ASP A 130 10.03 -0.76 -34.99
N ASP A 131 8.90 -1.38 -34.67
CA ASP A 131 7.60 -0.69 -34.64
C ASP A 131 7.09 -0.46 -33.22
N ILE A 132 6.98 -1.52 -32.37
CA ILE A 132 6.39 -1.42 -31.02
C ILE A 132 7.33 -0.70 -30.06
N ASN A 133 8.63 -1.07 -30.06
CA ASN A 133 9.63 -0.51 -29.15
C ASN A 133 10.37 0.74 -29.69
N LYS A 134 9.89 1.31 -30.80
CA LYS A 134 10.52 2.46 -31.45
C LYS A 134 10.71 3.63 -30.50
N SER A 135 11.90 4.26 -30.51
CA SER A 135 12.31 5.38 -29.63
C SER A 135 12.39 5.01 -28.14
N GLN A 136 12.44 3.72 -27.80
CA GLN A 136 12.42 3.22 -26.43
C GLN A 136 13.59 2.25 -26.19
N SER A 137 13.89 2.03 -24.92
CA SER A 137 14.68 0.92 -24.40
C SER A 137 13.94 0.30 -23.21
N SER A 138 14.20 -0.96 -22.87
CA SER A 138 13.71 -1.52 -21.60
C SER A 138 14.18 -0.69 -20.40
N ASN A 139 15.35 -0.07 -20.54
CA ASN A 139 15.99 0.69 -19.47
C ASN A 139 15.26 1.97 -19.08
N ASP A 140 14.51 2.58 -20.00
CA ASP A 140 13.64 3.72 -19.69
C ASP A 140 12.16 3.32 -19.55
N VAL A 141 11.71 2.29 -20.26
CA VAL A 141 10.32 1.79 -20.22
C VAL A 141 9.96 1.21 -18.86
N ILE A 142 10.80 0.32 -18.31
CA ILE A 142 10.49 -0.38 -17.06
C ILE A 142 10.43 0.57 -15.87
N PRO A 143 11.43 1.43 -15.59
CA PRO A 143 11.30 2.38 -14.47
C PRO A 143 10.15 3.38 -14.69
N THR A 144 9.86 3.78 -15.94
CA THR A 144 8.65 4.56 -16.25
C THR A 144 7.38 3.81 -15.85
N THR A 145 7.29 2.51 -16.14
CA THR A 145 6.14 1.68 -15.77
C THR A 145 5.99 1.58 -14.25
N ILE A 146 7.10 1.40 -13.51
CA ILE A 146 7.08 1.38 -12.03
C ILE A 146 6.51 2.70 -11.49
N ASN A 147 6.96 3.84 -12.03
CA ASN A 147 6.47 5.14 -11.62
C ASN A 147 4.97 5.31 -11.90
N ILE A 148 4.48 4.89 -13.08
CA ILE A 148 3.05 4.92 -13.40
C ILE A 148 2.25 4.08 -12.40
N CYS A 149 2.67 2.85 -12.11
CA CYS A 149 2.02 2.00 -11.11
C CYS A 149 1.99 2.68 -9.73
N GLY A 150 3.14 3.22 -9.31
CA GLY A 150 3.26 3.90 -8.01
C GLY A 150 2.32 5.11 -7.87
N VAL A 151 2.18 5.92 -8.94
CA VAL A 151 1.27 7.08 -8.94
C VAL A 151 -0.19 6.63 -8.89
N VAL A 152 -0.59 5.66 -9.71
CA VAL A 152 -1.97 5.13 -9.75
C VAL A 152 -2.38 4.53 -8.41
N LEU A 153 -1.52 3.68 -7.84
CA LEU A 153 -1.78 3.04 -6.56
C LEU A 153 -1.72 4.03 -5.37
N ALA A 154 -0.91 5.09 -5.48
CA ALA A 154 -0.89 6.14 -4.45
C ALA A 154 -2.21 6.93 -4.41
N GLU A 155 -2.84 7.21 -5.56
CA GLU A 155 -4.19 7.80 -5.60
C GLU A 155 -5.21 6.86 -4.95
N GLU A 156 -5.22 5.58 -5.33
CA GLU A 156 -6.13 4.58 -4.75
C GLU A 156 -5.94 4.45 -3.23
N LEU A 157 -4.69 4.44 -2.77
CA LEU A 157 -4.38 4.40 -1.34
C LEU A 157 -4.88 5.67 -0.62
N CYS A 158 -4.69 6.85 -1.22
CA CYS A 158 -5.16 8.11 -0.65
C CYS A 158 -6.69 8.11 -0.50
N ASP A 159 -7.42 7.65 -1.51
CA ASP A 159 -8.89 7.53 -1.46
C ASP A 159 -9.34 6.53 -0.37
N ALA A 160 -8.67 5.39 -0.26
CA ALA A 160 -8.94 4.40 0.80
C ALA A 160 -8.69 4.98 2.20
N ILE A 161 -7.59 5.72 2.38
CA ILE A 161 -7.29 6.39 3.66
C ILE A 161 -8.32 7.46 3.97
N ASP A 162 -8.78 8.25 3.00
CA ASP A 162 -9.82 9.26 3.21
C ASP A 162 -11.13 8.63 3.69
N TYR A 163 -11.49 7.49 3.11
CA TYR A 163 -12.64 6.73 3.57
C TYR A 163 -12.47 6.24 5.02
N MET A 164 -11.28 5.76 5.40
CA MET A 164 -10.97 5.37 6.77
C MET A 164 -11.00 6.57 7.73
N VAL A 165 -10.47 7.72 7.33
CA VAL A 165 -10.48 8.96 8.12
C VAL A 165 -11.92 9.40 8.43
N ILE A 166 -12.82 9.36 7.44
CA ILE A 166 -14.25 9.68 7.64
C ILE A 166 -14.87 8.73 8.67
N SER A 167 -14.63 7.42 8.53
CA SER A 167 -15.12 6.43 9.50
C SER A 167 -14.58 6.65 10.91
N MET A 168 -13.32 7.06 11.03
CA MET A 168 -12.73 7.39 12.33
C MET A 168 -13.36 8.65 12.94
N ILE A 169 -13.64 9.70 12.16
CA ILE A 169 -14.32 10.91 12.64
C ILE A 169 -15.71 10.57 13.19
N GLU A 170 -16.47 9.76 12.50
CA GLU A 170 -17.80 9.32 12.98
C GLU A 170 -17.69 8.55 14.31
N LYS A 171 -16.72 7.65 14.41
CA LYS A 171 -16.48 6.84 15.62
C LYS A 171 -15.93 7.67 16.78
N GLU A 172 -15.06 8.63 16.52
CA GLU A 172 -14.57 9.63 17.49
C GLU A 172 -15.74 10.39 18.12
N TRP A 173 -16.65 10.91 17.31
CA TRP A 173 -17.85 11.63 17.79
C TRP A 173 -18.80 10.73 18.59
N GLU A 174 -19.02 9.49 18.17
CA GLU A 174 -19.83 8.51 18.90
C GLU A 174 -19.27 8.25 20.32
N LEU A 175 -17.95 8.24 20.44
CA LEU A 175 -17.25 7.79 21.66
C LEU A 175 -16.60 8.90 22.49
N ARG A 176 -16.80 10.16 22.14
CA ARG A 176 -16.20 11.31 22.84
C ARG A 176 -16.53 11.40 24.32
N ASP A 177 -17.71 10.89 24.74
CA ASP A 177 -18.16 10.90 26.12
C ASP A 177 -17.86 9.60 26.89
N VAL A 178 -17.19 8.63 26.25
CA VAL A 178 -16.79 7.37 26.87
C VAL A 178 -15.41 7.55 27.50
N ILE A 179 -15.39 7.83 28.81
CA ILE A 179 -14.15 8.05 29.56
C ILE A 179 -13.60 6.72 30.06
N LYS A 180 -12.31 6.49 29.84
CA LYS A 180 -11.57 5.29 30.23
C LYS A 180 -10.25 5.65 30.90
N SER A 181 -9.60 4.69 31.58
CA SER A 181 -8.21 4.82 32.00
C SER A 181 -7.28 4.86 30.80
N GLY A 182 -6.42 5.86 30.72
CA GLY A 182 -5.27 5.85 29.80
C GLY A 182 -4.23 4.86 30.28
N ARG A 183 -3.27 4.53 29.40
CA ARG A 183 -2.15 3.62 29.74
C ARG A 183 -0.85 4.10 29.13
N THR A 184 0.18 4.07 29.97
CA THR A 184 1.58 4.19 29.55
C THR A 184 2.34 3.00 30.12
N HIS A 185 3.25 2.39 29.35
CA HIS A 185 3.93 1.14 29.72
C HIS A 185 2.96 -0.03 30.04
N LEU A 186 1.75 -0.01 29.48
CA LEU A 186 0.61 -0.87 29.83
C LEU A 186 0.14 -0.75 31.27
N MET A 187 0.61 0.25 32.03
CA MET A 187 0.17 0.58 33.37
C MET A 187 -0.89 1.67 33.34
N ASP A 188 -1.81 1.65 34.29
CA ASP A 188 -2.88 2.64 34.42
C ASP A 188 -2.31 4.06 34.55
N ALA A 189 -2.92 4.97 33.80
CA ALA A 189 -2.58 6.39 33.76
C ALA A 189 -3.84 7.25 33.91
N VAL A 190 -3.71 8.55 33.71
CA VAL A 190 -4.81 9.51 33.79
C VAL A 190 -5.93 9.16 32.79
N PRO A 191 -7.19 9.54 33.13
CA PRO A 191 -8.31 9.33 32.21
C PRO A 191 -8.16 10.08 30.89
N LEU A 192 -8.76 9.49 29.85
CA LEU A 192 -9.00 10.14 28.55
C LEU A 192 -10.32 9.63 27.96
N SER A 193 -10.84 10.30 26.94
CA SER A 193 -11.98 9.73 26.21
C SER A 193 -11.53 8.70 25.18
N LEU A 194 -12.34 7.67 24.93
CA LEU A 194 -12.09 6.69 23.86
C LEU A 194 -12.14 7.37 22.47
N GLY A 195 -12.96 8.42 22.33
CA GLY A 195 -12.96 9.25 21.13
C GLY A 195 -11.60 9.90 20.87
N TYR A 196 -10.95 10.48 21.91
CA TYR A 196 -9.61 11.07 21.78
C TYR A 196 -8.52 10.04 21.42
N GLU A 197 -8.66 8.80 21.87
CA GLU A 197 -7.76 7.72 21.46
C GLU A 197 -7.88 7.43 19.94
N ILE A 198 -9.13 7.42 19.41
CA ILE A 198 -9.38 7.24 17.96
C ILE A 198 -8.91 8.46 17.17
N GLU A 199 -9.13 9.68 17.67
CA GLU A 199 -8.58 10.91 17.09
C GLU A 199 -7.06 10.82 16.94
N SER A 200 -6.36 10.31 17.96
CA SER A 200 -4.91 10.13 17.90
C SER A 200 -4.49 9.14 16.78
N TRP A 201 -5.25 8.08 16.54
CA TRP A 201 -5.00 7.17 15.42
C TRP A 201 -5.23 7.86 14.07
N ARG A 202 -6.31 8.63 13.97
CA ARG A 202 -6.67 9.40 12.78
C ARG A 202 -5.58 10.39 12.41
N GLU A 203 -5.11 11.19 13.37
CA GLU A 203 -4.03 12.17 13.13
C GLU A 203 -2.73 11.50 12.66
N GLN A 204 -2.34 10.37 13.25
CA GLN A 204 -1.19 9.60 12.79
C GLN A 204 -1.34 9.14 11.33
N LEU A 205 -2.55 8.74 10.94
CA LEU A 205 -2.84 8.28 9.59
C LEU A 205 -2.86 9.45 8.59
N VAL A 206 -3.45 10.58 8.95
CA VAL A 206 -3.47 11.81 8.13
C VAL A 206 -2.04 12.26 7.82
N HIS A 207 -1.18 12.38 8.84
CA HIS A 207 0.23 12.74 8.63
C HIS A 207 1.02 11.69 7.84
N ALA A 208 0.66 10.40 7.93
CA ALA A 208 1.29 9.38 7.13
C ALA A 208 0.86 9.48 5.65
N LYS A 209 -0.40 9.80 5.37
CA LYS A 209 -0.91 10.07 4.02
C LYS A 209 -0.21 11.26 3.37
N GLU A 210 0.05 12.35 4.10
CA GLU A 210 0.75 13.52 3.56
C GLU A 210 2.12 13.14 2.97
N VAL A 211 2.83 12.18 3.61
CA VAL A 211 4.12 11.69 3.09
C VAL A 211 3.94 10.86 1.82
N VAL A 212 2.85 10.10 1.69
CA VAL A 212 2.51 9.38 0.44
C VAL A 212 2.26 10.39 -0.69
N VAL A 213 1.47 11.44 -0.42
CA VAL A 213 1.18 12.50 -1.40
C VAL A 213 2.46 13.19 -1.87
N PHE A 214 3.34 13.55 -0.95
CA PHE A 214 4.64 14.15 -1.28
C PHE A 214 5.52 13.21 -2.13
N SER A 215 5.61 11.93 -1.75
CA SER A 215 6.41 10.94 -2.49
C SER A 215 5.83 10.64 -3.88
N LYS A 216 4.50 10.73 -4.06
CA LYS A 216 3.84 10.58 -5.36
C LYS A 216 4.30 11.65 -6.36
N GLU A 217 4.52 12.89 -5.92
CA GLU A 217 4.98 13.98 -6.79
C GLU A 217 6.33 13.67 -7.47
N GLU A 218 7.22 12.95 -6.79
CA GLU A 218 8.48 12.48 -7.37
C GLU A 218 8.24 11.42 -8.46
N LEU A 219 7.27 10.52 -8.26
CA LEU A 219 6.92 9.48 -9.23
C LEU A 219 6.24 10.02 -10.49
N GLU A 220 5.65 11.21 -10.46
CA GLU A 220 5.07 11.84 -11.65
C GLU A 220 6.12 12.21 -12.71
N PHE A 221 7.38 12.30 -12.34
CA PHE A 221 8.47 12.50 -13.28
C PHE A 221 8.90 11.17 -13.91
N LEU A 222 8.86 11.10 -15.25
CA LEU A 222 9.08 9.88 -15.98
C LEU A 222 10.42 9.88 -16.74
N PRO A 223 11.24 8.82 -16.65
CA PRO A 223 12.49 8.71 -17.39
C PRO A 223 12.29 8.33 -18.86
N ILE A 224 11.07 8.13 -19.33
CA ILE A 224 10.79 7.76 -20.72
C ILE A 224 11.44 8.70 -21.74
N GLY A 225 11.99 8.13 -22.79
CA GLY A 225 12.79 8.80 -23.79
C GLY A 225 14.26 8.96 -23.41
N GLY A 226 14.68 8.41 -22.25
CA GLY A 226 16.09 8.28 -21.87
C GLY A 226 16.84 7.26 -22.72
N THR A 227 16.11 6.31 -23.25
CA THR A 227 16.60 5.17 -24.03
C THR A 227 17.62 4.33 -23.27
N ALA A 228 18.77 4.01 -23.83
CA ALA A 228 19.71 3.05 -23.24
C ALA A 228 20.35 3.52 -21.91
N ILE A 229 20.73 4.80 -21.79
CA ILE A 229 21.54 5.34 -20.68
C ILE A 229 21.08 6.74 -20.21
N GLY A 230 19.92 7.21 -20.64
CA GLY A 230 19.37 8.51 -20.23
C GLY A 230 19.71 9.68 -21.18
N THR A 231 20.50 9.45 -22.22
CA THR A 231 20.95 10.49 -23.18
C THR A 231 20.01 10.73 -24.35
N SER A 232 18.90 10.01 -24.41
CA SER A 232 17.87 10.12 -25.47
C SER A 232 18.37 9.74 -26.88
N LEU A 233 19.40 8.92 -26.99
CA LEU A 233 19.87 8.42 -28.27
C LEU A 233 18.74 7.72 -29.03
N ASN A 234 18.52 8.08 -30.31
CA ASN A 234 17.47 7.56 -31.17
C ASN A 234 16.01 7.89 -30.73
N ALA A 235 15.80 8.77 -29.76
CA ALA A 235 14.49 9.30 -29.44
C ALA A 235 14.38 10.77 -29.92
N PRO A 236 13.28 11.16 -30.63
CA PRO A 236 13.05 12.56 -31.03
C PRO A 236 12.91 13.46 -29.81
N LYS A 237 13.43 14.70 -29.87
CA LYS A 237 13.32 15.67 -28.77
C LYS A 237 11.91 15.83 -28.19
N PRO A 238 10.79 15.88 -28.97
CA PRO A 238 9.46 16.03 -28.42
C PRO A 238 8.87 14.71 -27.86
N PHE A 239 9.53 13.56 -28.07
CA PHE A 239 9.00 12.25 -27.70
C PHE A 239 8.60 12.13 -26.22
N PRO A 240 9.47 12.47 -25.23
CA PRO A 240 9.10 12.33 -23.81
C PRO A 240 7.89 13.19 -23.43
N LYS A 241 7.84 14.43 -23.90
CA LYS A 241 6.71 15.34 -23.64
C LYS A 241 5.40 14.82 -24.25
N ASN A 242 5.47 14.29 -25.48
CA ASN A 242 4.30 13.73 -26.16
C ASN A 242 3.81 12.45 -25.48
N VAL A 243 4.71 11.59 -24.98
CA VAL A 243 4.33 10.40 -24.19
C VAL A 243 3.59 10.81 -22.91
N CYS A 244 4.15 11.72 -22.11
CA CYS A 244 3.49 12.20 -20.88
C CYS A 244 2.13 12.83 -21.19
N SER A 245 2.03 13.64 -22.26
CA SER A 245 0.74 14.24 -22.69
C SER A 245 -0.31 13.18 -23.05
N ASN A 246 0.09 12.07 -23.69
CA ASN A 246 -0.83 10.99 -24.02
C ASN A 246 -1.21 10.16 -22.79
N LEU A 247 -0.29 9.88 -21.87
CA LEU A 247 -0.57 9.25 -20.57
C LEU A 247 -1.57 10.08 -19.77
N ASN A 248 -1.37 11.39 -19.66
CA ASN A 248 -2.28 12.30 -18.96
C ASN A 248 -3.71 12.31 -19.54
N LYS A 249 -3.87 11.96 -20.82
CA LYS A 249 -5.21 11.77 -21.41
C LYS A 249 -5.81 10.41 -21.03
N ILE A 250 -5.01 9.36 -20.94
CA ILE A 250 -5.47 8.03 -20.53
C ILE A 250 -5.95 8.07 -19.07
N TYR A 251 -5.19 8.74 -18.19
CA TYR A 251 -5.48 8.86 -16.76
C TYR A 251 -6.22 10.15 -16.38
N SER A 252 -6.92 10.79 -17.33
CA SER A 252 -7.58 12.11 -17.12
C SER A 252 -8.69 12.14 -16.09
N SER A 253 -9.24 10.99 -15.70
CA SER A 253 -10.24 10.86 -14.63
C SER A 253 -9.64 10.84 -13.22
N GLN A 254 -8.33 10.76 -13.11
CA GLN A 254 -7.58 10.70 -11.86
C GLN A 254 -6.78 12.00 -11.68
N ASN A 255 -6.42 12.32 -10.44
CA ASN A 255 -5.58 13.49 -10.13
C ASN A 255 -4.10 13.19 -10.40
N ILE A 256 -3.76 12.88 -11.66
CA ILE A 256 -2.43 12.44 -12.10
C ILE A 256 -1.89 13.39 -13.16
N LYS A 257 -0.61 13.78 -13.02
CA LYS A 257 0.05 14.69 -13.94
C LYS A 257 1.49 14.29 -14.26
N PHE A 258 1.66 13.34 -15.13
CA PHE A 258 2.99 12.92 -15.59
C PHE A 258 3.75 14.01 -16.35
N LYS A 259 5.04 14.09 -16.08
CA LYS A 259 6.00 15.05 -16.67
C LYS A 259 7.27 14.30 -17.08
N PRO A 260 7.98 14.74 -18.14
CA PRO A 260 9.27 14.15 -18.47
C PRO A 260 10.31 14.59 -17.43
N ASN A 261 11.11 13.64 -16.92
CA ASN A 261 12.24 13.97 -16.05
C ASN A 261 13.33 14.72 -16.85
N PRO A 262 13.83 15.85 -16.36
CA PRO A 262 14.94 16.57 -16.99
C PRO A 262 16.21 15.73 -17.11
N ASN A 263 16.55 14.98 -16.07
CA ASN A 263 17.70 14.05 -16.06
C ASN A 263 17.21 12.60 -15.97
N LYS A 264 17.00 11.99 -17.13
CA LYS A 264 16.45 10.63 -17.21
C LYS A 264 17.40 9.56 -16.65
N SER A 265 18.72 9.78 -16.77
CA SER A 265 19.73 8.84 -16.25
C SER A 265 19.64 8.67 -14.74
N GLU A 266 19.29 9.75 -14.02
CA GLU A 266 19.09 9.71 -12.56
C GLU A 266 18.03 8.67 -12.19
N MET A 267 16.82 8.73 -12.76
CA MET A 267 15.73 7.80 -12.47
C MET A 267 15.91 6.39 -13.06
N MET A 268 16.83 6.20 -13.99
CA MET A 268 17.17 4.87 -14.52
C MET A 268 18.19 4.15 -13.64
N SER A 269 19.08 4.90 -12.98
CA SER A 269 20.22 4.35 -12.25
C SER A 269 20.00 4.23 -10.73
N SER A 270 19.26 5.17 -10.11
CA SER A 270 19.20 5.27 -8.65
C SER A 270 17.95 4.63 -8.03
N GLN A 271 16.76 4.90 -8.48
CA GLN A 271 15.47 4.49 -7.88
C GLN A 271 15.19 5.13 -6.49
N ASN A 272 15.81 6.26 -6.15
CA ASN A 272 15.60 6.91 -4.85
C ASN A 272 14.15 7.37 -4.62
N HIS A 273 13.48 7.82 -5.67
CA HIS A 273 12.05 8.18 -5.64
C HIS A 273 11.15 6.98 -5.27
N ILE A 274 11.50 5.77 -5.69
CA ILE A 274 10.80 4.54 -5.27
C ILE A 274 11.11 4.23 -3.79
N LEU A 275 12.33 4.46 -3.34
CA LEU A 275 12.69 4.30 -1.93
C LEU A 275 11.93 5.28 -1.04
N SER A 276 11.75 6.55 -1.46
CA SER A 276 10.92 7.54 -0.78
C SER A 276 9.49 7.03 -0.62
N MET A 277 8.86 6.55 -1.68
CA MET A 277 7.51 5.98 -1.63
C MET A 277 7.43 4.74 -0.74
N SER A 278 8.38 3.82 -0.85
CA SER A 278 8.44 2.63 0.01
C SER A 278 8.56 2.99 1.50
N SER A 279 9.29 4.06 1.82
CA SER A 279 9.39 4.60 3.18
C SER A 279 8.05 5.20 3.66
N ALA A 280 7.33 5.89 2.78
CA ALA A 280 5.99 6.40 3.06
C ALA A 280 5.00 5.27 3.37
N LEU A 281 5.04 4.18 2.60
CA LEU A 281 4.23 2.98 2.84
C LEU A 281 4.58 2.30 4.17
N LEU A 282 5.86 2.23 4.52
CA LEU A 282 6.30 1.71 5.84
C LEU A 282 5.74 2.55 6.99
N ARG A 283 5.62 3.87 6.82
CA ARG A 283 5.01 4.76 7.82
C ARG A 283 3.53 4.44 8.02
N ILE A 284 2.76 4.20 6.95
CA ILE A 284 1.36 3.72 7.05
C ILE A 284 1.33 2.37 7.79
N ALA A 285 2.21 1.44 7.42
CA ALA A 285 2.28 0.12 8.05
C ALA A 285 2.56 0.21 9.56
N SER A 286 3.42 1.13 9.99
CA SER A 286 3.68 1.40 11.40
C SER A 286 2.43 1.90 12.13
N THR A 287 1.67 2.82 11.52
CA THR A 287 0.41 3.33 12.07
C THR A 287 -0.62 2.21 12.22
N TYR A 288 -0.82 1.39 11.20
CA TYR A 288 -1.76 0.26 11.27
C TYR A 288 -1.34 -0.80 12.28
N THR A 289 -0.05 -1.05 12.42
CA THR A 289 0.49 -1.94 13.46
C THR A 289 0.11 -1.44 14.86
N LYS A 290 0.25 -0.15 15.11
CA LYS A 290 -0.14 0.48 16.39
C LYS A 290 -1.65 0.33 16.64
N ILE A 291 -2.48 0.70 15.68
CA ILE A 291 -3.95 0.60 15.77
C ILE A 291 -4.38 -0.85 16.06
N CYS A 292 -3.84 -1.82 15.32
CA CYS A 292 -4.17 -3.23 15.51
C CYS A 292 -3.76 -3.76 16.89
N ASN A 293 -2.60 -3.35 17.41
CA ASN A 293 -2.17 -3.74 18.76
C ASN A 293 -3.10 -3.16 19.82
N ASP A 294 -3.49 -1.88 19.72
CA ASP A 294 -4.44 -1.26 20.65
C ASP A 294 -5.80 -1.97 20.59
N LEU A 295 -6.35 -2.22 19.41
CA LEU A 295 -7.60 -2.96 19.23
C LEU A 295 -7.54 -4.36 19.88
N ARG A 296 -6.42 -5.07 19.72
CA ARG A 296 -6.22 -6.39 20.34
C ARG A 296 -6.17 -6.30 21.86
N TRP A 297 -5.45 -5.33 22.41
CA TRP A 297 -5.39 -5.11 23.85
C TRP A 297 -6.75 -4.75 24.42
N MET A 298 -7.45 -3.78 23.85
CA MET A 298 -8.78 -3.38 24.33
C MET A 298 -9.82 -4.51 24.21
N ASN A 299 -9.70 -5.40 23.22
CA ASN A 299 -10.57 -6.57 23.03
C ASN A 299 -10.16 -7.79 23.87
N SER A 300 -9.01 -7.76 24.55
CA SER A 300 -8.49 -8.92 25.28
C SER A 300 -9.43 -9.37 26.41
N GLY A 301 -9.51 -10.66 26.64
CA GLY A 301 -10.38 -11.23 27.68
C GLY A 301 -11.36 -12.27 27.13
N PRO A 302 -12.66 -12.25 27.55
CA PRO A 302 -13.40 -11.16 28.23
C PRO A 302 -13.24 -11.10 29.76
N ILE A 303 -12.65 -12.10 30.41
CA ILE A 303 -12.56 -12.16 31.89
C ILE A 303 -11.18 -11.76 32.40
N SER A 304 -10.12 -12.33 31.79
CA SER A 304 -8.71 -12.15 32.22
C SER A 304 -7.95 -11.10 31.40
N GLY A 305 -8.63 -10.23 30.69
CA GLY A 305 -8.05 -9.14 29.89
C GLY A 305 -8.76 -7.82 30.13
N LEU A 306 -8.49 -6.83 29.26
CA LEU A 306 -9.02 -5.48 29.41
C LEU A 306 -10.53 -5.40 29.14
N ALA A 307 -11.00 -6.12 28.13
CA ALA A 307 -12.42 -6.20 27.74
C ALA A 307 -13.11 -4.82 27.62
N GLU A 308 -12.40 -3.80 27.14
CA GLU A 308 -12.95 -2.44 26.94
C GLU A 308 -13.86 -2.38 25.73
N ILE A 309 -13.52 -3.18 24.68
CA ILE A 309 -14.30 -3.32 23.46
C ILE A 309 -14.55 -4.80 23.18
N SER A 310 -15.49 -5.07 22.28
CA SER A 310 -15.73 -6.39 21.70
C SER A 310 -15.74 -6.27 20.17
N LEU A 311 -14.78 -6.91 19.51
CA LEU A 311 -14.73 -7.00 18.05
C LEU A 311 -15.84 -7.92 17.54
N LYS A 312 -16.31 -7.66 16.31
CA LYS A 312 -17.33 -8.49 15.65
C LYS A 312 -16.84 -9.93 15.48
N PRO A 313 -17.59 -10.94 15.93
CA PRO A 313 -17.29 -12.33 15.66
C PRO A 313 -17.39 -12.63 14.16
N LEU A 314 -16.29 -13.07 13.53
CA LEU A 314 -16.25 -13.36 12.10
C LEU A 314 -16.13 -14.86 11.81
N GLN A 315 -15.56 -15.61 12.74
CA GLN A 315 -15.41 -17.07 12.65
C GLN A 315 -15.26 -17.70 14.04
N PRO A 316 -15.47 -19.01 14.21
CA PRO A 316 -15.13 -19.70 15.45
C PRO A 316 -13.64 -19.53 15.77
N GLY A 317 -13.32 -19.12 16.99
CA GLY A 317 -11.94 -18.82 17.39
C GLY A 317 -11.10 -20.03 17.78
N SER A 318 -11.75 -21.20 18.00
CA SER A 318 -11.07 -22.43 18.41
C SER A 318 -11.93 -23.65 18.09
N SER A 319 -11.28 -24.75 17.70
CA SER A 319 -11.95 -26.04 17.50
C SER A 319 -12.25 -26.79 18.81
N ILE A 320 -11.58 -26.40 19.93
CA ILE A 320 -11.68 -27.09 21.22
C ILE A 320 -12.17 -26.22 22.38
N MET A 321 -12.29 -24.91 22.19
CA MET A 321 -12.75 -23.95 23.21
C MET A 321 -14.02 -23.25 22.73
N PRO A 322 -15.22 -23.75 23.05
CA PRO A 322 -16.48 -23.12 22.65
C PRO A 322 -16.56 -21.68 23.17
N GLY A 323 -17.04 -20.77 22.33
CA GLY A 323 -17.20 -19.35 22.69
C GLY A 323 -15.94 -18.47 22.61
N LYS A 324 -14.77 -19.05 22.31
CA LYS A 324 -13.56 -18.25 22.07
C LYS A 324 -13.65 -17.52 20.73
N ILE A 325 -13.46 -16.21 20.75
CA ILE A 325 -13.45 -15.34 19.55
C ILE A 325 -12.14 -14.60 19.50
N ASN A 326 -11.40 -14.76 18.39
CA ASN A 326 -10.11 -14.13 18.21
C ASN A 326 -10.23 -12.82 17.40
N PRO A 327 -9.31 -11.85 17.59
CA PRO A 327 -9.27 -10.59 16.85
C PRO A 327 -8.63 -10.78 15.46
N VAL A 328 -9.27 -11.62 14.61
CA VAL A 328 -8.67 -12.16 13.38
C VAL A 328 -8.28 -11.10 12.34
N ILE A 329 -9.04 -10.00 12.22
CA ILE A 329 -8.69 -8.91 11.29
C ILE A 329 -7.44 -8.15 11.77
N PRO A 330 -7.34 -7.65 13.01
CA PRO A 330 -6.09 -7.09 13.51
C PRO A 330 -4.88 -8.02 13.35
N GLU A 331 -5.04 -9.33 13.56
CA GLU A 331 -3.96 -10.30 13.37
C GLU A 331 -3.53 -10.40 11.91
N ALA A 332 -4.47 -10.48 10.97
CA ALA A 332 -4.21 -10.53 9.53
C ALA A 332 -3.50 -9.25 9.05
N VAL A 333 -3.97 -8.08 9.50
CA VAL A 333 -3.35 -6.79 9.17
C VAL A 333 -1.92 -6.71 9.73
N LEU A 334 -1.67 -7.17 10.95
CA LEU A 334 -0.31 -7.21 11.52
C LEU A 334 0.65 -8.07 10.68
N MET A 335 0.19 -9.22 10.17
CA MET A 335 1.00 -10.04 9.24
C MET A 335 1.27 -9.30 7.93
N ALA A 336 0.25 -8.64 7.34
CA ALA A 336 0.41 -7.84 6.14
C ALA A 336 1.41 -6.68 6.34
N MET A 337 1.32 -5.95 7.46
CA MET A 337 2.26 -4.85 7.77
C MET A 337 3.69 -5.35 8.03
N THR A 338 3.83 -6.54 8.58
CA THR A 338 5.15 -7.20 8.71
C THR A 338 5.74 -7.51 7.33
N GLN A 339 4.91 -7.98 6.38
CA GLN A 339 5.35 -8.22 5.00
C GLN A 339 5.75 -6.91 4.30
N VAL A 340 5.00 -5.81 4.47
CA VAL A 340 5.37 -4.48 3.96
C VAL A 340 6.74 -4.05 4.47
N SER A 341 7.05 -4.29 5.74
CA SER A 341 8.38 -4.02 6.30
C SER A 341 9.48 -4.86 5.62
N GLY A 342 9.20 -6.14 5.33
CA GLY A 342 10.10 -7.01 4.56
C GLY A 342 10.32 -6.50 3.13
N HIS A 343 9.26 -6.08 2.46
CA HIS A 343 9.32 -5.48 1.12
C HIS A 343 10.13 -4.18 1.11
N HIS A 344 9.96 -3.31 2.12
CA HIS A 344 10.76 -2.09 2.26
C HIS A 344 12.25 -2.41 2.39
N SER A 345 12.63 -3.39 3.20
CA SER A 345 14.03 -3.82 3.36
C SER A 345 14.62 -4.33 2.04
N SER A 346 13.87 -5.18 1.33
CA SER A 346 14.27 -5.71 0.02
C SER A 346 14.36 -4.60 -1.04
N THR A 347 13.41 -3.65 -1.06
CA THR A 347 13.40 -2.48 -1.95
C THR A 347 14.61 -1.59 -1.69
N THR A 348 14.95 -1.34 -0.42
CA THR A 348 16.14 -0.57 -0.03
C THR A 348 17.40 -1.19 -0.61
N SER A 349 17.59 -2.50 -0.44
CA SER A 349 18.73 -3.24 -1.00
C SER A 349 18.77 -3.17 -2.53
N GLY A 350 17.60 -3.29 -3.18
CA GLY A 350 17.46 -3.14 -4.62
C GLY A 350 17.84 -1.74 -5.10
N CYS A 351 17.36 -0.68 -4.44
CA CYS A 351 17.66 0.70 -4.80
C CYS A 351 19.17 1.03 -4.64
N MET A 352 19.83 0.46 -3.64
CA MET A 352 21.28 0.61 -3.43
C MET A 352 22.14 -0.13 -4.46
N SER A 353 21.57 -0.97 -5.31
CA SER A 353 22.29 -1.83 -6.26
C SER A 353 22.51 -1.18 -7.65
N GLY A 354 22.21 0.10 -7.81
CA GLY A 354 22.42 0.82 -9.06
C GLY A 354 23.90 0.95 -9.40
N ASN A 355 24.26 0.73 -10.68
CA ASN A 355 25.62 0.87 -11.18
C ASN A 355 25.64 1.73 -12.44
N PHE A 356 26.45 2.76 -12.47
CA PHE A 356 26.56 3.70 -13.59
C PHE A 356 25.16 4.22 -14.02
N GLN A 357 24.68 3.91 -15.20
CA GLN A 357 23.46 4.46 -15.79
C GLN A 357 22.22 3.54 -15.67
N LEU A 358 22.32 2.43 -14.95
CA LEU A 358 21.18 1.51 -14.82
C LEU A 358 21.16 0.79 -13.47
N ASN A 359 19.98 0.69 -12.87
CA ASN A 359 19.69 -0.25 -11.80
C ASN A 359 19.19 -1.57 -12.40
N THR A 360 19.77 -2.68 -11.99
CA THR A 360 19.41 -4.02 -12.49
C THR A 360 18.65 -4.87 -11.47
N MET A 361 17.93 -4.22 -10.55
CA MET A 361 17.00 -4.84 -9.59
C MET A 361 15.55 -4.38 -9.82
N LEU A 362 15.25 -3.80 -11.00
CA LEU A 362 13.96 -3.18 -11.30
C LEU A 362 12.76 -4.14 -11.10
N PRO A 363 12.80 -5.42 -11.51
CA PRO A 363 11.66 -6.30 -11.33
C PRO A 363 11.27 -6.54 -9.88
N ILE A 364 12.24 -6.79 -8.98
CA ILE A 364 11.94 -7.01 -7.56
C ILE A 364 11.51 -5.71 -6.85
N ILE A 365 12.07 -4.56 -7.25
CA ILE A 365 11.64 -3.24 -6.77
C ILE A 365 10.17 -2.99 -7.14
N ALA A 366 9.80 -3.25 -8.40
CA ALA A 366 8.44 -3.12 -8.88
C ALA A 366 7.45 -4.03 -8.12
N HIS A 367 7.79 -5.31 -7.97
CA HIS A 367 6.97 -6.28 -7.26
C HIS A 367 6.72 -5.86 -5.81
N ASN A 368 7.79 -5.54 -5.07
CA ASN A 368 7.69 -5.15 -3.65
C ASN A 368 6.86 -3.88 -3.46
N LEU A 369 7.02 -2.88 -4.34
CA LEU A 369 6.27 -1.64 -4.28
C LEU A 369 4.77 -1.90 -4.48
N ILE A 370 4.40 -2.61 -5.54
CA ILE A 370 3.01 -2.88 -5.91
C ILE A 370 2.33 -3.75 -4.84
N ASP A 371 3.00 -4.81 -4.38
CA ASP A 371 2.42 -5.70 -3.36
C ASP A 371 2.25 -4.96 -2.02
N SER A 372 3.18 -4.05 -1.66
CA SER A 372 3.02 -3.21 -0.47
C SER A 372 1.80 -2.30 -0.55
N PHE A 373 1.54 -1.68 -1.69
CA PHE A 373 0.31 -0.91 -1.91
C PHE A 373 -0.94 -1.78 -1.75
N ASN A 374 -0.99 -2.94 -2.42
CA ASN A 374 -2.13 -3.84 -2.37
C ASN A 374 -2.42 -4.32 -0.94
N LEU A 375 -1.38 -4.71 -0.19
CA LEU A 375 -1.50 -5.11 1.21
C LEU A 375 -2.07 -3.98 2.09
N ILE A 376 -1.60 -2.76 1.91
CA ILE A 376 -2.06 -1.61 2.71
C ILE A 376 -3.48 -1.21 2.32
N ILE A 377 -3.80 -1.08 1.05
CA ILE A 377 -5.15 -0.72 0.56
C ILE A 377 -6.20 -1.71 1.07
N ASN A 378 -5.96 -3.01 0.89
CA ASN A 378 -6.87 -4.05 1.35
C ASN A 378 -6.99 -4.07 2.88
N SER A 379 -5.89 -3.84 3.60
CA SER A 379 -5.90 -3.71 5.07
C SER A 379 -6.70 -2.50 5.54
N THR A 380 -6.67 -1.39 4.79
CA THR A 380 -7.46 -0.20 5.08
C THR A 380 -8.96 -0.52 5.11
N PHE A 381 -9.49 -1.18 4.09
CA PHE A 381 -10.90 -1.57 4.05
C PHE A 381 -11.28 -2.55 5.16
N ALA A 382 -10.41 -3.51 5.48
CA ALA A 382 -10.64 -4.44 6.58
C ALA A 382 -10.67 -3.73 7.96
N LEU A 383 -9.82 -2.71 8.14
CA LEU A 383 -9.81 -1.90 9.37
C LEU A 383 -11.01 -0.97 9.45
N VAL A 384 -11.48 -0.39 8.36
CA VAL A 384 -12.72 0.40 8.32
C VAL A 384 -13.90 -0.40 8.85
N GLU A 385 -14.11 -1.62 8.36
CA GLU A 385 -15.17 -2.50 8.85
C GLU A 385 -14.99 -2.82 10.34
N THR A 386 -13.75 -3.03 10.78
CA THR A 386 -13.43 -3.32 12.19
C THR A 386 -13.76 -2.13 13.08
N ILE A 387 -13.35 -0.90 12.70
CA ILE A 387 -13.60 0.33 13.47
C ILE A 387 -15.08 0.64 13.55
N ASN A 388 -15.81 0.47 12.45
CA ASN A 388 -17.24 0.76 12.40
C ASN A 388 -18.09 -0.22 13.23
N THR A 389 -17.62 -1.46 13.40
CA THR A 389 -18.44 -2.53 13.96
C THR A 389 -18.09 -2.96 15.38
N PHE A 390 -16.98 -2.55 15.95
CA PHE A 390 -16.67 -2.90 17.33
C PHE A 390 -17.67 -2.28 18.30
N LYS A 391 -17.95 -2.99 19.40
CA LYS A 391 -18.85 -2.57 20.47
C LYS A 391 -18.03 -2.18 21.69
N VAL A 392 -18.49 -1.16 22.41
CA VAL A 392 -17.85 -0.69 23.64
C VAL A 392 -18.51 -1.32 24.87
N ASN A 393 -17.71 -1.88 25.76
CA ASN A 393 -18.16 -2.46 27.03
C ASN A 393 -18.16 -1.39 28.13
N LYS A 394 -19.14 -0.47 28.05
CA LYS A 394 -19.21 0.73 28.93
C LYS A 394 -19.21 0.40 30.42
N SER A 395 -19.85 -0.69 30.85
CA SER A 395 -19.83 -1.13 32.25
C SER A 395 -18.41 -1.47 32.71
N ASN A 396 -17.70 -2.29 31.94
CA ASN A 396 -16.34 -2.72 32.28
C ASN A 396 -15.35 -1.51 32.32
N ILE A 397 -15.48 -0.61 31.36
CA ILE A 397 -14.68 0.63 31.34
C ILE A 397 -14.94 1.45 32.61
N LYS A 398 -16.22 1.63 32.99
CA LYS A 398 -16.61 2.38 34.18
C LYS A 398 -16.10 1.73 35.47
N ASP A 399 -16.31 0.42 35.62
CA ASP A 399 -15.90 -0.33 36.82
C ASP A 399 -14.36 -0.28 37.01
N ASN A 400 -13.59 -0.37 35.91
CA ASN A 400 -12.15 -0.27 35.95
C ASN A 400 -11.69 1.18 36.25
N LEU A 401 -12.37 2.18 35.68
CA LEU A 401 -12.06 3.58 35.94
C LEU A 401 -12.30 3.98 37.39
N GLU A 402 -13.41 3.53 37.98
CA GLU A 402 -13.74 3.81 39.41
C GLU A 402 -12.74 3.17 40.37
N LYS A 403 -12.09 2.08 39.98
CA LYS A 403 -11.02 1.43 40.76
C LYS A 403 -9.64 2.02 40.53
N ASN A 404 -9.48 2.83 39.48
CA ASN A 404 -8.18 3.39 39.11
C ASN A 404 -7.73 4.44 40.16
N PRO A 405 -6.68 4.17 40.94
CA PRO A 405 -6.26 5.07 42.01
C PRO A 405 -5.70 6.41 41.51
N ILE A 406 -5.33 6.50 40.24
CA ILE A 406 -4.78 7.74 39.65
C ILE A 406 -5.83 8.84 39.58
N ILE A 407 -7.13 8.50 39.65
CA ILE A 407 -8.21 9.49 39.78
C ILE A 407 -8.00 10.35 41.06
N ALA A 408 -7.40 9.79 42.11
CA ALA A 408 -7.06 10.50 43.32
C ALA A 408 -6.07 11.67 43.13
N THR A 409 -5.43 11.80 41.96
CA THR A 409 -4.54 12.94 41.67
C THR A 409 -5.24 14.28 41.87
N LYS A 410 -6.56 14.38 41.66
CA LYS A 410 -7.34 15.59 41.93
C LYS A 410 -7.58 15.85 43.43
N LEU A 411 -7.50 14.84 44.27
CA LEU A 411 -7.56 15.03 45.71
C LEU A 411 -6.34 15.82 46.23
N ASN A 412 -5.19 15.77 45.56
CA ASN A 412 -4.00 16.50 45.94
C ASN A 412 -4.27 18.01 46.08
N GLU A 413 -5.13 18.55 45.22
CA GLU A 413 -5.48 19.98 45.25
C GLU A 413 -6.32 20.38 46.49
N VAL A 414 -7.00 19.39 47.11
CA VAL A 414 -7.95 19.64 48.21
C VAL A 414 -7.41 19.20 49.57
N ILE A 415 -6.75 18.03 49.62
CA ILE A 415 -6.30 17.40 50.87
C ILE A 415 -4.76 17.25 50.94
N GLY A 416 -4.04 17.68 49.92
CA GLY A 416 -2.59 17.56 49.81
C GLY A 416 -2.11 16.19 49.33
N TYR A 417 -0.83 16.15 48.87
CA TYR A 417 -0.23 14.96 48.28
C TYR A 417 -0.13 13.77 49.23
N ASP A 418 0.35 13.99 50.45
CA ASP A 418 0.62 12.89 51.40
C ASP A 418 -0.66 12.17 51.84
N GLN A 419 -1.75 12.92 52.07
CA GLN A 419 -3.03 12.32 52.42
C GLN A 419 -3.66 11.59 51.23
N SER A 420 -3.56 12.15 50.02
CA SER A 420 -4.00 11.50 48.81
C SER A 420 -3.22 10.20 48.55
N ALA A 421 -1.90 10.23 48.71
CA ALA A 421 -1.05 9.04 48.54
C ALA A 421 -1.39 7.95 49.59
N ALA A 422 -1.74 8.32 50.82
CA ALA A 422 -2.19 7.39 51.85
C ALA A 422 -3.54 6.73 51.48
N ILE A 423 -4.47 7.50 50.90
CA ILE A 423 -5.76 6.98 50.40
C ILE A 423 -5.54 6.00 49.26
N VAL A 424 -4.70 6.35 48.28
CA VAL A 424 -4.36 5.47 47.14
C VAL A 424 -3.73 4.16 47.65
N LYS A 425 -2.76 4.23 48.56
CA LYS A 425 -2.08 3.04 49.10
C LYS A 425 -3.06 2.11 49.84
N GLU A 426 -4.01 2.68 50.56
CA GLU A 426 -5.03 1.94 51.29
C GLU A 426 -6.03 1.30 50.32
N ALA A 427 -6.46 2.02 49.28
CA ALA A 427 -7.35 1.52 48.26
C ALA A 427 -6.74 0.29 47.54
N TYR A 428 -5.45 0.35 47.15
CA TYR A 428 -4.74 -0.81 46.63
C TYR A 428 -4.69 -1.99 47.59
N LYS A 429 -4.41 -1.73 48.86
CA LYS A 429 -4.29 -2.77 49.88
C LYS A 429 -5.61 -3.46 50.20
N THR A 430 -6.73 -2.74 50.17
CA THR A 430 -8.05 -3.23 50.57
C THR A 430 -8.95 -3.59 49.42
N ASN A 431 -8.54 -3.27 48.18
CA ASN A 431 -9.35 -3.42 46.95
C ASN A 431 -10.70 -2.67 47.03
N LYS A 432 -10.78 -1.60 47.87
CA LYS A 432 -11.91 -0.68 47.93
C LYS A 432 -11.74 0.47 46.95
N SER A 433 -12.85 1.12 46.58
CA SER A 433 -12.80 2.32 45.72
C SER A 433 -12.14 3.50 46.44
N ILE A 434 -11.54 4.43 45.69
CA ILE A 434 -10.98 5.67 46.21
C ILE A 434 -12.03 6.46 47.01
N ILE A 435 -13.27 6.47 46.53
CA ILE A 435 -14.36 7.20 47.21
C ILE A 435 -14.65 6.61 48.59
N GLU A 436 -14.68 5.29 48.74
CA GLU A 436 -14.91 4.62 50.03
C GLU A 436 -13.80 4.97 51.03
N ILE A 437 -12.54 4.86 50.64
CA ILE A 437 -11.41 5.16 51.49
C ILE A 437 -11.35 6.68 51.81
N ALA A 438 -11.64 7.54 50.82
CA ALA A 438 -11.66 8.98 51.03
C ALA A 438 -12.78 9.41 52.01
N LEU A 439 -13.95 8.77 51.98
CA LEU A 439 -15.02 8.98 52.95
C LEU A 439 -14.61 8.58 54.39
N GLU A 440 -13.83 7.51 54.54
CA GLU A 440 -13.32 7.05 55.81
C GLU A 440 -12.22 7.96 56.38
N LYS A 441 -11.43 8.64 55.52
CA LYS A 441 -10.19 9.35 55.91
C LYS A 441 -10.24 10.87 55.74
N THR A 442 -11.33 11.44 55.28
CA THR A 442 -11.50 12.87 55.07
C THR A 442 -12.85 13.35 55.61
N GLU A 443 -13.00 14.64 55.84
CA GLU A 443 -14.28 15.26 56.20
C GLU A 443 -15.16 15.59 54.96
N LEU A 444 -14.73 15.17 53.77
CA LEU A 444 -15.45 15.45 52.53
C LEU A 444 -16.69 14.58 52.41
N SER A 445 -17.80 15.19 52.09
CA SER A 445 -19.04 14.46 51.79
C SER A 445 -18.94 13.66 50.49
N LYS A 446 -19.74 12.62 50.38
CA LYS A 446 -19.83 11.81 49.12
C LYS A 446 -20.12 12.67 47.89
N SER A 447 -20.95 13.70 48.03
CA SER A 447 -21.27 14.63 46.94
C SER A 447 -20.05 15.45 46.50
N GLN A 448 -19.24 15.91 47.47
CA GLN A 448 -18.00 16.63 47.17
C GLN A 448 -16.98 15.74 46.51
N LEU A 449 -16.78 14.51 47.01
CA LEU A 449 -15.87 13.53 46.41
C LEU A 449 -16.25 13.17 44.98
N LEU A 450 -17.52 12.89 44.72
CA LEU A 450 -18.01 12.61 43.36
C LEU A 450 -17.77 13.79 42.40
N LYS A 451 -17.85 15.04 42.93
CA LYS A 451 -17.60 16.25 42.13
C LYS A 451 -16.10 16.48 41.88
N ILE A 452 -15.24 16.16 42.84
CA ILE A 452 -13.78 16.29 42.73
C ILE A 452 -13.20 15.20 41.83
N LEU A 453 -13.65 13.97 42.05
CA LEU A 453 -13.17 12.77 41.36
C LEU A 453 -13.92 12.48 40.05
N ASP A 454 -14.70 13.43 39.53
CA ASP A 454 -15.38 13.28 38.24
C ASP A 454 -14.35 13.12 37.14
N PRO A 455 -14.25 11.95 36.49
CA PRO A 455 -13.25 11.69 35.45
C PRO A 455 -13.34 12.66 34.27
N LYS A 456 -14.52 13.25 34.03
CA LYS A 456 -14.73 14.25 32.96
C LYS A 456 -13.98 15.56 33.19
N LYS A 457 -13.56 15.82 34.43
CA LYS A 457 -12.79 17.01 34.79
C LYS A 457 -11.28 16.79 34.76
N LEU A 458 -10.86 15.57 34.45
CA LEU A 458 -9.47 15.16 34.35
C LEU A 458 -8.98 15.13 32.91
N ILE A 459 -9.87 15.41 31.96
CA ILE A 459 -9.63 15.44 30.50
C ILE A 459 -9.83 16.84 29.93
#